data_66f375c353fd57cbf96bb3954d60c8c8
#
_entry.id   66f375c353fd57cbf96bb3954d60c8c8
#
_cell.length_a   1.000
_cell.length_b   1.000
_cell.length_c   1.000
_cell.angle_alpha   90.00
_cell.angle_beta   90.00
_cell.angle_gamma   90.00
#
_symmetry.space_group_name_H-M   'P 1'
#
loop_
_entity.id
_entity.type
_entity.pdbx_description
1 polymer ?
#
loop_
_entity_poly.entity_id
_entity_poly.type
_entity_poly.pdbx_seq_one_letter_code
_entity_poly.pdbx_strand_id
1 'polypeptide(L)'
;MPLETLRTVAGLAPPLRTLFLTTLFFRTGTMAYPFLTPHLLGGGGLDPAGAGLVVTGFGIGALAADLAAGRLLGRLHPYALMRAGLLLGAAAVAVVPLLHGLPALAAGVLLWGFAYEIVTPAAYAATIAGSRPEQRKVAFSCYRLAINLGLSAGPLLGALLYALDPHSVFWANALCVLAAAALLHLRRERRPAGVGPYADTGSGGGTGNDAAPHGTLRPTAAERTRFWTAFGLSLPIQLAYALPSVFVAAHVIVGLGLPGYWAGVVFTVNAVGIVLFEVPVNIRTAGVGHLATLLIGYALAGAGFLLMALADTGPELVLATLLWTAGEVVVFPALLDYVSRLPGPAPDRTMGLFSSGVNLAFIAAPQLALHLSAPGHPGAPWAAAGAAVCAACLLLLAARTHPYTWHKEEPCTSAT
;
A
#
# COMPACT_ATOMS: atom_id res chain seq x y z
N MET A 1 -5.30 -23.73 9.63
CA MET A 1 -5.02 -22.50 8.87
C MET A 1 -3.53 -22.29 8.49
N PRO A 2 -2.52 -22.20 9.37
CA PRO A 2 -1.14 -21.97 8.91
C PRO A 2 -0.60 -23.11 8.03
N LEU A 3 -0.92 -24.36 8.33
CA LEU A 3 -0.49 -25.53 7.56
C LEU A 3 -1.13 -25.61 6.16
N GLU A 4 -2.37 -25.21 6.00
CA GLU A 4 -3.02 -25.13 4.68
C GLU A 4 -2.40 -24.04 3.82
N THR A 5 -2.13 -22.87 4.39
CA THR A 5 -1.45 -21.76 3.72
C THR A 5 -0.06 -22.18 3.24
N LEU A 6 0.71 -22.85 4.10
CA LEU A 6 2.04 -23.37 3.74
C LEU A 6 1.96 -24.43 2.63
N ARG A 7 0.99 -25.34 2.69
CA ARG A 7 0.73 -26.33 1.62
C ARG A 7 0.33 -25.66 0.31
N THR A 8 -0.50 -24.63 0.36
CA THR A 8 -0.91 -23.86 -0.82
C THR A 8 0.28 -23.18 -1.48
N VAL A 9 1.13 -22.50 -0.70
CA VAL A 9 2.35 -21.85 -1.20
C VAL A 9 3.33 -22.89 -1.75
N ALA A 10 3.52 -24.03 -1.07
CA ALA A 10 4.37 -25.11 -1.53
C ALA A 10 3.83 -25.79 -2.81
N GLY A 11 2.52 -25.81 -3.01
CA GLY A 11 1.84 -26.34 -4.19
C GLY A 11 1.80 -25.37 -5.39
N LEU A 12 2.25 -24.12 -5.24
CA LEU A 12 2.32 -23.18 -6.35
C LEU A 12 3.26 -23.68 -7.45
N ALA A 13 2.93 -23.38 -8.70
CA ALA A 13 3.83 -23.60 -9.82
C ALA A 13 5.19 -22.90 -9.58
N PRO A 14 6.32 -23.47 -10.04
CA PRO A 14 7.65 -22.90 -9.78
C PRO A 14 7.80 -21.41 -10.07
N PRO A 15 7.25 -20.84 -11.17
CA PRO A 15 7.29 -19.39 -11.41
C PRO A 15 6.61 -18.56 -10.31
N LEU A 16 5.45 -19.04 -9.83
CA LEU A 16 4.70 -18.36 -8.78
C LEU A 16 5.39 -18.46 -7.41
N ARG A 17 6.06 -19.59 -7.11
CA ARG A 17 6.89 -19.69 -5.90
C ARG A 17 8.09 -18.76 -5.95
N THR A 18 8.73 -18.63 -7.11
CA THR A 18 9.82 -17.65 -7.30
C THR A 18 9.31 -16.24 -7.08
N LEU A 19 8.16 -15.90 -7.65
CA LEU A 19 7.53 -14.60 -7.48
C LEU A 19 7.16 -14.33 -6.02
N PHE A 20 6.60 -15.32 -5.31
CA PHE A 20 6.30 -15.24 -3.88
C PHE A 20 7.55 -14.89 -3.05
N LEU A 21 8.63 -15.67 -3.23
CA LEU A 21 9.88 -15.46 -2.49
C LEU A 21 10.55 -14.12 -2.86
N THR A 22 10.57 -13.77 -4.15
CA THR A 22 11.09 -12.46 -4.62
C THR A 22 10.33 -11.31 -3.96
N THR A 23 8.99 -11.41 -3.92
CA THR A 23 8.14 -10.39 -3.29
C THR A 23 8.37 -10.33 -1.79
N LEU A 24 8.51 -11.47 -1.12
CA LEU A 24 8.80 -11.54 0.31
C LEU A 24 10.12 -10.81 0.64
N PHE A 25 11.22 -11.14 -0.05
CA PHE A 25 12.51 -10.46 0.14
C PHE A 25 12.44 -8.97 -0.19
N PHE A 26 11.77 -8.62 -1.30
CA PHE A 26 11.59 -7.23 -1.71
C PHE A 26 10.83 -6.42 -0.66
N ARG A 27 9.73 -6.96 -0.14
CA ARG A 27 8.90 -6.26 0.86
C ARG A 27 9.53 -6.25 2.25
N THR A 28 10.29 -7.28 2.63
CA THR A 28 11.15 -7.23 3.82
C THR A 28 12.20 -6.12 3.67
N GLY A 29 12.73 -5.93 2.46
CA GLY A 29 13.63 -4.83 2.13
C GLY A 29 13.00 -3.43 2.22
N THR A 30 11.71 -3.26 2.49
CA THR A 30 11.09 -1.94 2.68
C THR A 30 11.45 -1.31 4.05
N MET A 31 12.38 -1.91 4.78
CA MET A 31 12.74 -1.52 6.15
C MET A 31 13.32 -0.11 6.28
N ALA A 32 13.95 0.45 5.25
CA ALA A 32 14.58 1.76 5.32
C ALA A 32 13.58 2.92 5.18
N TYR A 33 12.46 2.72 4.49
CA TYR A 33 11.53 3.81 4.21
C TYR A 33 10.94 4.48 5.47
N PRO A 34 10.49 3.75 6.52
CA PRO A 34 10.03 4.36 7.76
C PRO A 34 11.12 5.15 8.51
N PHE A 35 12.39 4.80 8.31
CA PHE A 35 13.54 5.45 8.98
C PHE A 35 14.18 6.55 8.14
N LEU A 36 13.66 6.81 6.92
CA LEU A 36 14.14 7.89 6.06
C LEU A 36 13.96 9.26 6.73
N THR A 37 12.77 9.54 7.28
CA THR A 37 12.49 10.83 7.94
C THR A 37 13.43 11.12 9.11
N PRO A 38 13.59 10.23 10.11
CA PRO A 38 14.57 10.48 11.20
C PRO A 38 16.01 10.57 10.69
N HIS A 39 16.38 9.85 9.64
CA HIS A 39 17.70 9.98 9.01
C HIS A 39 17.91 11.39 8.42
N LEU A 40 16.92 11.94 7.70
CA LEU A 40 16.99 13.27 7.10
C LEU A 40 17.05 14.39 8.13
N LEU A 41 16.30 14.26 9.23
CA LEU A 41 16.26 15.25 10.31
C LEU A 41 17.53 15.20 11.18
N GLY A 42 18.11 14.02 11.40
CA GLY A 42 19.32 13.84 12.20
C GLY A 42 20.59 13.94 11.37
N GLY A 43 20.93 12.85 10.66
CA GLY A 43 22.19 12.75 9.90
C GLY A 43 22.23 13.58 8.62
N GLY A 44 21.07 13.81 7.98
CA GLY A 44 20.95 14.60 6.75
C GLY A 44 21.00 16.10 6.97
N GLY A 45 20.85 16.58 8.20
CA GLY A 45 20.91 17.99 8.56
C GLY A 45 19.84 18.86 7.89
N LEU A 46 18.72 18.30 7.47
CA LEU A 46 17.62 19.03 6.86
C LEU A 46 16.65 19.53 7.92
N ASP A 47 16.06 20.67 7.67
CA ASP A 47 14.89 21.13 8.41
C ASP A 47 13.63 20.28 8.08
N PRO A 48 12.57 20.34 8.87
CA PRO A 48 11.35 19.55 8.62
C PRO A 48 10.74 19.77 7.24
N ALA A 49 10.77 20.98 6.71
CA ALA A 49 10.24 21.29 5.39
C ALA A 49 11.05 20.62 4.28
N GLY A 50 12.38 20.70 4.35
CA GLY A 50 13.29 20.04 3.43
C GLY A 50 13.18 18.51 3.50
N ALA A 51 13.10 17.95 4.72
CA ALA A 51 12.88 16.51 4.90
C ALA A 51 11.55 16.06 4.30
N GLY A 52 10.47 16.83 4.49
CA GLY A 52 9.16 16.59 3.88
C GLY A 52 9.21 16.59 2.36
N LEU A 53 9.92 17.54 1.75
CA LEU A 53 10.12 17.60 0.30
C LEU A 53 10.82 16.36 -0.22
N VAL A 54 11.89 15.92 0.45
CA VAL A 54 12.64 14.70 0.06
C VAL A 54 11.74 13.46 0.13
N VAL A 55 11.02 13.26 1.22
CA VAL A 55 10.12 12.10 1.39
C VAL A 55 8.95 12.15 0.39
N THR A 56 8.41 13.36 0.11
CA THR A 56 7.42 13.55 -0.97
C THR A 56 7.97 13.13 -2.34
N GLY A 57 9.26 13.33 -2.58
CA GLY A 57 9.94 12.85 -3.79
C GLY A 57 9.78 11.35 -4.03
N PHE A 58 9.74 10.53 -2.97
CA PHE A 58 9.45 9.10 -3.10
C PHE A 58 8.05 8.85 -3.70
N GLY A 59 7.01 9.51 -3.19
CA GLY A 59 5.66 9.40 -3.72
C GLY A 59 5.53 9.88 -5.17
N ILE A 60 6.22 10.97 -5.53
CA ILE A 60 6.27 11.48 -6.91
C ILE A 60 6.94 10.44 -7.83
N GLY A 61 8.05 9.86 -7.39
CA GLY A 61 8.73 8.79 -8.11
C GLY A 61 7.83 7.56 -8.31
N ALA A 62 7.12 7.14 -7.27
CA ALA A 62 6.17 6.04 -7.33
C ALA A 62 5.02 6.32 -8.33
N LEU A 63 4.43 7.51 -8.28
CA LEU A 63 3.41 7.92 -9.24
C LEU A 63 3.93 7.91 -10.69
N ALA A 64 5.14 8.41 -10.90
CA ALA A 64 5.78 8.37 -12.22
C ALA A 64 6.01 6.94 -12.72
N ALA A 65 6.34 6.00 -11.82
CA ALA A 65 6.47 4.59 -12.14
C ALA A 65 5.15 3.96 -12.59
N ASP A 66 4.05 4.23 -11.90
CA ASP A 66 2.72 3.74 -12.27
C ASP A 66 2.31 4.25 -13.66
N LEU A 67 2.53 5.53 -13.93
CA LEU A 67 2.25 6.12 -15.25
C LEU A 67 3.12 5.53 -16.36
N ALA A 68 4.37 5.17 -16.04
CA ALA A 68 5.30 4.54 -16.97
C ALA A 68 5.03 3.05 -17.17
N ALA A 69 4.49 2.36 -16.15
CA ALA A 69 4.34 0.91 -16.12
C ALA A 69 3.58 0.36 -17.33
N GLY A 70 2.45 0.98 -17.70
CA GLY A 70 1.65 0.54 -18.83
C GLY A 70 2.43 0.55 -20.16
N ARG A 71 3.23 1.62 -20.41
CA ARG A 71 4.06 1.71 -21.61
C ARG A 71 5.24 0.74 -21.57
N LEU A 72 5.84 0.55 -20.39
CA LEU A 72 7.00 -0.32 -20.22
C LEU A 72 6.61 -1.80 -20.34
N LEU A 73 5.46 -2.22 -19.76
CA LEU A 73 4.95 -3.58 -19.87
C LEU A 73 4.49 -3.94 -21.29
N GLY A 74 4.10 -2.94 -22.09
CA GLY A 74 3.86 -3.13 -23.52
C GLY A 74 5.12 -3.44 -24.35
N ARG A 75 6.32 -3.13 -23.82
CA ARG A 75 7.61 -3.30 -24.52
C ARG A 75 8.55 -4.30 -23.84
N LEU A 76 8.45 -4.47 -22.55
CA LEU A 76 9.34 -5.29 -21.73
C LEU A 76 8.57 -6.45 -21.10
N HIS A 77 9.23 -7.60 -21.02
CA HIS A 77 8.68 -8.72 -20.29
C HIS A 77 8.58 -8.40 -18.78
N PRO A 78 7.47 -8.77 -18.08
CA PRO A 78 7.25 -8.43 -16.67
C PRO A 78 8.44 -8.75 -15.75
N TYR A 79 9.03 -9.94 -15.87
CA TYR A 79 10.22 -10.33 -15.09
C TYR A 79 11.47 -9.48 -15.38
N ALA A 80 11.62 -8.99 -16.61
CA ALA A 80 12.72 -8.09 -16.97
C ALA A 80 12.53 -6.72 -16.33
N LEU A 81 11.31 -6.20 -16.36
CA LEU A 81 10.95 -4.94 -15.72
C LEU A 81 11.10 -5.00 -14.19
N MET A 82 10.59 -6.09 -13.56
CA MET A 82 10.81 -6.34 -12.12
C MET A 82 12.31 -6.33 -11.77
N ARG A 83 13.13 -7.07 -12.52
CA ARG A 83 14.57 -7.15 -12.26
C ARG A 83 15.25 -5.79 -12.41
N ALA A 84 14.90 -5.02 -13.44
CA ALA A 84 15.42 -3.68 -13.62
C ALA A 84 15.04 -2.76 -12.46
N GLY A 85 13.76 -2.79 -12.02
CA GLY A 85 13.28 -2.05 -10.85
C GLY A 85 13.99 -2.45 -9.56
N LEU A 86 14.17 -3.76 -9.32
CA LEU A 86 14.88 -4.25 -8.12
C LEU A 86 16.34 -3.81 -8.11
N LEU A 87 17.07 -3.93 -9.23
CA LEU A 87 18.49 -3.53 -9.30
C LEU A 87 18.64 -2.01 -9.13
N LEU A 88 17.79 -1.23 -9.81
CA LEU A 88 17.78 0.22 -9.69
C LEU A 88 17.42 0.65 -8.26
N GLY A 89 16.42 0.01 -7.66
CA GLY A 89 15.99 0.28 -6.28
C GLY A 89 17.06 -0.04 -5.25
N ALA A 90 17.75 -1.17 -5.40
CA ALA A 90 18.87 -1.52 -4.54
C ALA A 90 20.01 -0.49 -4.62
N ALA A 91 20.38 -0.07 -5.84
CA ALA A 91 21.39 0.95 -6.05
C ALA A 91 20.96 2.30 -5.47
N ALA A 92 19.71 2.73 -5.74
CA ALA A 92 19.19 3.99 -5.26
C ALA A 92 19.18 4.05 -3.72
N VAL A 93 18.63 3.03 -3.04
CA VAL A 93 18.56 3.03 -1.57
C VAL A 93 19.94 2.92 -0.91
N ALA A 94 20.88 2.19 -1.51
CA ALA A 94 22.24 2.08 -0.99
C ALA A 94 23.02 3.41 -1.03
N VAL A 95 22.69 4.28 -1.97
CA VAL A 95 23.36 5.58 -2.15
C VAL A 95 22.74 6.67 -1.26
N VAL A 96 21.46 6.54 -0.83
CA VAL A 96 20.78 7.56 -0.01
C VAL A 96 21.62 8.04 1.18
N PRO A 97 22.20 7.17 2.04
CA PRO A 97 22.98 7.64 3.20
C PRO A 97 24.31 8.34 2.83
N LEU A 98 24.72 8.29 1.59
CA LEU A 98 25.94 8.95 1.07
C LEU A 98 25.63 10.31 0.42
N LEU A 99 24.35 10.62 0.20
CA LEU A 99 23.93 11.86 -0.43
C LEU A 99 23.86 12.98 0.61
N HIS A 100 24.25 14.17 0.19
CA HIS A 100 24.23 15.38 1.03
C HIS A 100 23.55 16.53 0.28
N GLY A 101 22.82 17.34 1.02
CA GLY A 101 22.07 18.46 0.51
C GLY A 101 20.75 18.10 -0.14
N LEU A 102 19.81 19.05 -0.08
CA LEU A 102 18.43 18.86 -0.49
C LEU A 102 18.26 18.33 -1.94
N PRO A 103 18.94 18.90 -2.97
CA PRO A 103 18.73 18.46 -4.35
C PRO A 103 19.16 16.99 -4.61
N ALA A 104 20.30 16.60 -4.03
CA ALA A 104 20.84 15.24 -4.22
C ALA A 104 19.95 14.21 -3.51
N LEU A 105 19.55 14.49 -2.26
CA LEU A 105 18.64 13.64 -1.49
C LEU A 105 17.27 13.53 -2.17
N ALA A 106 16.71 14.64 -2.65
CA ALA A 106 15.42 14.63 -3.36
C ALA A 106 15.48 13.78 -4.63
N ALA A 107 16.53 13.93 -5.45
CA ALA A 107 16.72 13.15 -6.67
C ALA A 107 16.91 11.65 -6.37
N GLY A 108 17.73 11.31 -5.37
CA GLY A 108 18.00 9.92 -4.96
C GLY A 108 16.75 9.23 -4.43
N VAL A 109 15.97 9.90 -3.60
CA VAL A 109 14.73 9.35 -3.01
C VAL A 109 13.62 9.26 -4.05
N LEU A 110 13.50 10.23 -4.98
CA LEU A 110 12.58 10.15 -6.13
C LEU A 110 12.91 8.93 -7.00
N LEU A 111 14.17 8.72 -7.31
CA LEU A 111 14.61 7.55 -8.08
C LEU A 111 14.33 6.25 -7.33
N TRP A 112 14.53 6.23 -6.01
CA TRP A 112 14.20 5.07 -5.18
C TRP A 112 12.70 4.78 -5.22
N GLY A 113 11.83 5.80 -5.06
CA GLY A 113 10.37 5.65 -5.16
C GLY A 113 9.92 5.11 -6.51
N PHE A 114 10.49 5.63 -7.61
CA PHE A 114 10.24 5.12 -8.96
C PHE A 114 10.63 3.64 -9.09
N ALA A 115 11.84 3.30 -8.68
CA ALA A 115 12.37 1.94 -8.78
C ALA A 115 11.62 0.95 -7.87
N TYR A 116 11.15 1.42 -6.72
CA TYR A 116 10.33 0.63 -5.81
C TYR A 116 8.96 0.31 -6.41
N GLU A 117 8.24 1.30 -6.91
CA GLU A 117 6.86 1.11 -7.34
C GLU A 117 6.76 0.40 -8.70
N ILE A 118 7.71 0.57 -9.61
CA ILE A 118 7.68 -0.11 -10.91
C ILE A 118 7.69 -1.65 -10.79
N VAL A 119 8.15 -2.19 -9.66
CA VAL A 119 8.15 -3.63 -9.36
C VAL A 119 6.73 -4.15 -9.15
N THR A 120 5.83 -3.34 -8.58
CA THR A 120 4.46 -3.75 -8.21
C THR A 120 3.60 -4.11 -9.44
N PRO A 121 3.39 -3.22 -10.43
CA PRO A 121 2.63 -3.55 -11.64
C PRO A 121 3.29 -4.66 -12.46
N ALA A 122 4.63 -4.72 -12.48
CA ALA A 122 5.35 -5.79 -13.15
C ALA A 122 5.13 -7.15 -12.46
N ALA A 123 5.05 -7.19 -11.12
CA ALA A 123 4.73 -8.39 -10.36
C ALA A 123 3.27 -8.84 -10.56
N TYR A 124 2.33 -7.92 -10.68
CA TYR A 124 0.94 -8.25 -11.03
C TYR A 124 0.86 -8.88 -12.42
N ALA A 125 1.51 -8.30 -13.41
CA ALA A 125 1.58 -8.85 -14.76
C ALA A 125 2.25 -10.24 -14.78
N ALA A 126 3.32 -10.44 -14.00
CA ALA A 126 3.99 -11.72 -13.84
C ALA A 126 3.08 -12.77 -13.16
N THR A 127 2.29 -12.36 -12.18
CA THR A 127 1.31 -13.24 -11.50
C THR A 127 0.24 -13.72 -12.49
N ILE A 128 -0.29 -12.82 -13.31
CA ILE A 128 -1.27 -13.14 -14.34
C ILE A 128 -0.67 -14.11 -15.36
N ALA A 129 0.53 -13.80 -15.88
CA ALA A 129 1.21 -14.62 -16.88
C ALA A 129 1.62 -16.00 -16.35
N GLY A 130 1.93 -16.12 -15.05
CA GLY A 130 2.34 -17.37 -14.41
C GLY A 130 1.19 -18.24 -13.87
N SER A 131 -0.08 -17.78 -13.95
CA SER A 131 -1.23 -18.48 -13.37
C SER A 131 -2.30 -18.78 -14.42
N ARG A 132 -2.93 -19.96 -14.30
CA ARG A 132 -4.15 -20.25 -15.07
C ARG A 132 -5.32 -19.43 -14.53
N PRO A 133 -6.34 -19.10 -15.34
CA PRO A 133 -7.49 -18.29 -14.91
C PRO A 133 -8.12 -18.79 -13.60
N GLU A 134 -8.29 -20.11 -13.45
CA GLU A 134 -8.92 -20.74 -12.28
C GLU A 134 -8.04 -20.64 -11.02
N GLN A 135 -6.72 -20.53 -11.18
CA GLN A 135 -5.74 -20.45 -10.08
C GLN A 135 -5.35 -19.02 -9.75
N ARG A 136 -5.77 -18.02 -10.55
CA ARG A 136 -5.34 -16.63 -10.44
C ARG A 136 -5.68 -16.02 -9.10
N LYS A 137 -6.89 -16.28 -8.57
CA LYS A 137 -7.30 -15.82 -7.23
C LYS A 137 -6.36 -16.32 -6.14
N VAL A 138 -5.98 -17.59 -6.18
CA VAL A 138 -5.05 -18.19 -5.21
C VAL A 138 -3.65 -17.62 -5.38
N ALA A 139 -3.18 -17.43 -6.62
CA ALA A 139 -1.89 -16.82 -6.90
C ALA A 139 -1.79 -15.40 -6.35
N PHE A 140 -2.82 -14.56 -6.54
CA PHE A 140 -2.88 -13.21 -5.95
C PHE A 140 -2.97 -13.24 -4.42
N SER A 141 -3.70 -14.18 -3.83
CA SER A 141 -3.74 -14.33 -2.37
C SER A 141 -2.37 -14.67 -1.80
N CYS A 142 -1.63 -15.58 -2.45
CA CYS A 142 -0.25 -15.89 -2.05
C CYS A 142 0.69 -14.69 -2.25
N TYR A 143 0.53 -13.94 -3.34
CA TYR A 143 1.29 -12.70 -3.57
C TYR A 143 1.05 -11.67 -2.45
N ARG A 144 -0.21 -11.43 -2.07
CA ARG A 144 -0.56 -10.55 -0.95
C ARG A 144 0.01 -11.05 0.39
N LEU A 145 -0.03 -12.37 0.62
CA LEU A 145 0.60 -12.96 1.80
C LEU A 145 2.11 -12.64 1.86
N ALA A 146 2.82 -12.75 0.74
CA ALA A 146 4.25 -12.40 0.68
C ALA A 146 4.49 -10.90 0.99
N ILE A 147 3.62 -10.01 0.49
CA ILE A 147 3.65 -8.58 0.81
C ILE A 147 3.51 -8.38 2.32
N ASN A 148 2.45 -8.92 2.91
CA ASN A 148 2.12 -8.70 4.32
C ASN A 148 3.19 -9.28 5.27
N LEU A 149 3.71 -10.48 4.97
CA LEU A 149 4.83 -11.06 5.72
C LEU A 149 6.10 -10.21 5.63
N GLY A 150 6.42 -9.71 4.42
CA GLY A 150 7.58 -8.85 4.22
C GLY A 150 7.44 -7.52 4.95
N LEU A 151 6.29 -6.86 4.83
CA LEU A 151 5.99 -5.60 5.53
C LEU A 151 5.87 -5.77 7.05
N SER A 152 5.60 -6.99 7.55
CA SER A 152 5.66 -7.28 8.98
C SER A 152 7.10 -7.37 9.49
N ALA A 153 7.95 -8.09 8.77
CA ALA A 153 9.33 -8.35 9.19
C ALA A 153 10.24 -7.14 8.97
N GLY A 154 10.04 -6.41 7.86
CA GLY A 154 10.94 -5.33 7.44
C GLY A 154 11.14 -4.24 8.50
N PRO A 155 10.09 -3.53 8.94
CA PRO A 155 10.24 -2.44 9.90
C PRO A 155 10.80 -2.87 11.25
N LEU A 156 10.50 -4.10 11.72
CA LEU A 156 11.08 -4.63 12.96
C LEU A 156 12.59 -4.82 12.81
N LEU A 157 13.03 -5.47 11.72
CA LEU A 157 14.45 -5.61 11.41
C LEU A 157 15.11 -4.24 11.22
N GLY A 158 14.43 -3.31 10.55
CA GLY A 158 14.88 -1.94 10.36
C GLY A 158 15.08 -1.22 11.68
N ALA A 159 14.15 -1.36 12.64
CA ALA A 159 14.27 -0.75 13.96
C ALA A 159 15.50 -1.27 14.74
N LEU A 160 15.75 -2.58 14.68
CA LEU A 160 16.92 -3.20 15.32
C LEU A 160 18.22 -2.70 14.68
N LEU A 161 18.28 -2.66 13.35
CA LEU A 161 19.46 -2.18 12.63
C LEU A 161 19.69 -0.68 12.84
N TYR A 162 18.65 0.13 12.81
CA TYR A 162 18.72 1.57 13.07
C TYR A 162 19.25 1.90 14.45
N ALA A 163 18.93 1.07 15.46
CA ALA A 163 19.44 1.20 16.82
C ALA A 163 20.94 0.91 16.93
N LEU A 164 21.50 0.09 16.02
CA LEU A 164 22.93 -0.21 15.96
C LEU A 164 23.71 0.87 15.20
N ASP A 165 23.23 1.21 14.01
CA ASP A 165 23.75 2.27 13.15
C ASP A 165 22.65 2.75 12.19
N PRO A 166 22.30 4.05 12.21
CA PRO A 166 21.25 4.61 11.32
C PRO A 166 21.45 4.35 9.84
N HIS A 167 22.69 4.21 9.35
CA HIS A 167 22.99 3.94 7.95
C HIS A 167 22.78 2.48 7.58
N SER A 168 22.95 1.57 8.53
CA SER A 168 22.88 0.11 8.31
C SER A 168 21.54 -0.33 7.73
N VAL A 169 20.43 0.35 8.09
CA VAL A 169 19.10 0.03 7.60
C VAL A 169 18.96 0.21 6.08
N PHE A 170 19.64 1.21 5.49
CA PHE A 170 19.63 1.45 4.05
C PHE A 170 20.40 0.36 3.31
N TRP A 171 21.56 -0.05 3.81
CA TRP A 171 22.36 -1.11 3.20
C TRP A 171 21.71 -2.48 3.36
N ALA A 172 21.11 -2.78 4.51
CA ALA A 172 20.35 -4.00 4.70
C ALA A 172 19.12 -4.06 3.76
N ASN A 173 18.42 -2.93 3.58
CA ASN A 173 17.38 -2.79 2.56
C ASN A 173 17.93 -3.12 1.16
N ALA A 174 19.05 -2.52 0.77
CA ALA A 174 19.68 -2.79 -0.52
C ALA A 174 20.03 -4.27 -0.68
N LEU A 175 20.59 -4.92 0.34
CA LEU A 175 20.90 -6.35 0.33
C LEU A 175 19.66 -7.23 0.15
N CYS A 176 18.58 -6.94 0.86
CA CYS A 176 17.31 -7.67 0.68
C CYS A 176 16.76 -7.53 -0.75
N VAL A 177 16.82 -6.32 -1.30
CA VAL A 177 16.35 -6.06 -2.67
C VAL A 177 17.27 -6.73 -3.71
N LEU A 178 18.59 -6.74 -3.48
CA LEU A 178 19.56 -7.48 -4.29
C LEU A 178 19.32 -8.99 -4.21
N ALA A 179 19.02 -9.54 -3.03
CA ALA A 179 18.67 -10.94 -2.86
C ALA A 179 17.39 -11.30 -3.64
N ALA A 180 16.38 -10.42 -3.64
CA ALA A 180 15.18 -10.56 -4.46
C ALA A 180 15.52 -10.57 -5.96
N ALA A 181 16.39 -9.64 -6.42
CA ALA A 181 16.83 -9.57 -7.80
C ALA A 181 17.64 -10.81 -8.22
N ALA A 182 18.54 -11.28 -7.36
CA ALA A 182 19.34 -12.48 -7.56
C ALA A 182 18.45 -13.72 -7.65
N LEU A 183 17.48 -13.88 -6.74
CA LEU A 183 16.53 -14.98 -6.76
C LEU A 183 15.74 -15.02 -8.08
N LEU A 184 15.26 -13.85 -8.53
CA LEU A 184 14.55 -13.72 -9.79
C LEU A 184 15.45 -14.00 -11.01
N HIS A 185 16.75 -13.73 -10.90
CA HIS A 185 17.72 -13.99 -11.96
C HIS A 185 18.13 -15.47 -12.02
N LEU A 186 18.47 -16.07 -10.88
CA LEU A 186 18.96 -17.44 -10.76
C LEU A 186 17.89 -18.48 -11.12
N ARG A 187 16.63 -18.18 -10.78
CA ARG A 187 15.48 -19.01 -11.13
C ARG A 187 14.84 -18.60 -12.45
N ARG A 188 15.65 -18.12 -13.38
CA ARG A 188 15.24 -17.78 -14.74
C ARG A 188 14.73 -19.04 -15.43
N GLU A 189 13.48 -19.39 -15.14
CA GLU A 189 12.82 -20.50 -15.80
C GLU A 189 12.73 -20.22 -17.30
N ARG A 190 12.95 -21.27 -18.07
CA ARG A 190 12.84 -21.25 -19.53
C ARG A 190 11.52 -20.57 -19.86
N ARG A 191 11.58 -19.51 -20.64
CA ARG A 191 10.42 -18.78 -21.15
C ARG A 191 9.33 -19.79 -21.48
N PRO A 192 8.08 -19.64 -20.98
CA PRO A 192 6.96 -20.27 -21.64
C PRO A 192 6.97 -19.70 -23.05
N ALA A 193 7.23 -20.57 -24.04
CA ALA A 193 7.13 -20.18 -25.44
C ALA A 193 5.68 -19.74 -25.67
N GLY A 194 5.46 -18.45 -25.96
CA GLY A 194 4.12 -17.95 -26.26
C GLY A 194 3.66 -16.69 -25.53
N VAL A 195 4.38 -16.19 -24.52
CA VAL A 195 4.05 -14.90 -23.92
C VAL A 195 4.77 -13.81 -24.70
N GLY A 196 4.11 -13.33 -25.74
CA GLY A 196 4.45 -12.09 -26.43
C GLY A 196 4.37 -10.87 -25.49
N PRO A 197 4.81 -9.68 -25.92
CA PRO A 197 4.55 -8.44 -25.18
C PRO A 197 3.08 -8.41 -24.80
N TYR A 198 2.76 -7.95 -23.61
CA TYR A 198 1.40 -7.80 -23.10
C TYR A 198 0.55 -7.07 -24.15
N ALA A 199 -0.02 -7.85 -25.08
CA ALA A 199 -0.95 -7.33 -26.06
C ALA A 199 -2.23 -7.01 -25.29
N ASP A 200 -2.59 -5.77 -25.38
CA ASP A 200 -3.81 -5.14 -24.93
C ASP A 200 -4.96 -6.15 -24.70
N THR A 201 -5.17 -6.58 -23.47
CA THR A 201 -6.38 -7.35 -23.10
C THR A 201 -7.62 -6.45 -23.10
N GLY A 202 -7.49 -5.29 -23.73
CA GLY A 202 -8.58 -4.35 -24.01
C GLY A 202 -9.26 -4.53 -25.36
N SER A 203 -8.76 -5.45 -26.24
CA SER A 203 -9.45 -5.80 -27.48
C SER A 203 -9.44 -7.32 -27.67
N GLY A 204 -10.44 -8.00 -27.13
CA GLY A 204 -10.74 -9.38 -27.40
C GLY A 204 -11.10 -9.57 -28.86
N GLY A 205 -10.12 -9.93 -29.70
CA GLY A 205 -10.33 -10.54 -31.00
C GLY A 205 -10.66 -12.03 -30.84
N GLY A 206 -11.82 -12.35 -30.33
CA GLY A 206 -12.44 -13.66 -30.40
C GLY A 206 -13.45 -13.64 -31.54
N THR A 207 -13.14 -14.26 -32.67
CA THR A 207 -14.11 -14.65 -33.68
C THR A 207 -15.02 -15.75 -33.11
N GLY A 208 -16.01 -15.33 -32.37
CA GLY A 208 -17.13 -16.13 -31.91
C GLY A 208 -18.33 -15.21 -31.82
N ASN A 209 -19.29 -15.41 -32.75
CA ASN A 209 -20.57 -14.74 -32.85
C ASN A 209 -21.45 -15.04 -31.64
N ASP A 210 -21.27 -14.41 -30.49
CA ASP A 210 -22.28 -14.39 -29.42
C ASP A 210 -21.88 -13.44 -28.25
N ALA A 211 -21.09 -12.41 -28.51
CA ALA A 211 -20.93 -11.31 -27.55
C ALA A 211 -21.98 -10.23 -27.89
N ALA A 212 -23.04 -10.17 -27.10
CA ALA A 212 -23.92 -9.01 -27.11
C ALA A 212 -23.06 -7.73 -26.97
N PRO A 213 -23.31 -6.67 -27.74
CA PRO A 213 -22.54 -5.43 -27.63
C PRO A 213 -22.83 -4.82 -26.26
N HIS A 214 -21.91 -4.94 -25.31
CA HIS A 214 -21.89 -4.06 -24.16
C HIS A 214 -21.60 -2.65 -24.70
N GLY A 215 -22.68 -1.97 -25.09
CA GLY A 215 -22.64 -0.57 -25.42
C GLY A 215 -21.96 0.14 -24.25
N THR A 216 -20.91 0.88 -24.55
CA THR A 216 -20.24 1.80 -23.63
C THR A 216 -21.23 2.92 -23.29
N LEU A 217 -22.21 2.61 -22.45
CA LEU A 217 -23.10 3.62 -21.88
C LEU A 217 -22.21 4.56 -21.08
N ARG A 218 -22.13 5.81 -21.52
CA ARG A 218 -21.42 6.85 -20.75
C ARG A 218 -22.08 6.93 -19.37
N PRO A 219 -21.31 6.89 -18.29
CA PRO A 219 -21.89 6.93 -16.95
C PRO A 219 -22.73 8.19 -16.80
N THR A 220 -23.88 8.03 -16.19
CA THR A 220 -24.81 9.13 -15.90
C THR A 220 -24.15 10.15 -14.98
N ALA A 221 -24.67 11.38 -14.95
CA ALA A 221 -24.18 12.40 -14.04
C ALA A 221 -24.25 11.93 -12.56
N ALA A 222 -25.32 11.22 -12.20
CA ALA A 222 -25.52 10.67 -10.86
C ALA A 222 -24.45 9.61 -10.49
N GLU A 223 -24.14 8.70 -11.40
CA GLU A 223 -23.10 7.66 -11.20
C GLU A 223 -21.71 8.28 -11.04
N ARG A 224 -21.42 9.28 -11.85
CA ARG A 224 -20.18 10.04 -11.74
C ARG A 224 -20.06 10.77 -10.40
N THR A 225 -21.15 11.39 -9.94
CA THR A 225 -21.21 12.04 -8.63
C THR A 225 -20.98 11.04 -7.50
N ARG A 226 -21.62 9.86 -7.56
CA ARG A 226 -21.43 8.80 -6.56
C ARG A 226 -19.95 8.36 -6.45
N PHE A 227 -19.30 8.14 -7.60
CA PHE A 227 -17.89 7.78 -7.61
C PHE A 227 -17.02 8.87 -6.96
N TRP A 228 -17.18 10.14 -7.37
CA TRP A 228 -16.36 11.23 -6.83
C TRP A 228 -16.65 11.50 -5.36
N THR A 229 -17.88 11.30 -4.91
CA THR A 229 -18.22 11.37 -3.48
C THR A 229 -17.52 10.25 -2.70
N ALA A 230 -17.60 9.01 -3.17
CA ALA A 230 -16.91 7.88 -2.55
C ALA A 230 -15.39 8.06 -2.54
N PHE A 231 -14.82 8.53 -3.65
CA PHE A 231 -13.40 8.86 -3.78
C PHE A 231 -13.01 9.95 -2.78
N GLY A 232 -13.72 11.09 -2.76
CA GLY A 232 -13.43 12.19 -1.85
C GLY A 232 -13.53 11.81 -0.38
N LEU A 233 -14.54 11.01 -0.01
CA LEU A 233 -14.70 10.49 1.35
C LEU A 233 -13.63 9.44 1.72
N SER A 234 -13.01 8.79 0.74
CA SER A 234 -11.92 7.85 0.99
C SER A 234 -10.56 8.52 1.19
N LEU A 235 -10.35 9.76 0.72
CA LEU A 235 -9.06 10.44 0.83
C LEU A 235 -8.57 10.64 2.28
N PRO A 236 -9.41 11.04 3.26
CA PRO A 236 -8.98 11.19 4.64
C PRO A 236 -8.45 9.88 5.24
N ILE A 237 -9.12 8.75 4.97
CA ILE A 237 -8.67 7.46 5.50
C ILE A 237 -7.40 6.99 4.78
N GLN A 238 -7.27 7.19 3.48
CA GLN A 238 -6.05 6.86 2.73
C GLN A 238 -4.87 7.69 3.22
N LEU A 239 -5.06 8.99 3.45
CA LEU A 239 -4.04 9.89 4.00
C LEU A 239 -3.63 9.46 5.40
N ALA A 240 -4.59 9.15 6.28
CA ALA A 240 -4.32 8.70 7.64
C ALA A 240 -3.49 7.41 7.65
N TYR A 241 -3.77 6.46 6.75
CA TYR A 241 -3.01 5.21 6.65
C TYR A 241 -1.68 5.33 5.87
N ALA A 242 -1.45 6.41 5.13
CA ALA A 242 -0.12 6.72 4.60
C ALA A 242 0.82 7.27 5.69
N LEU A 243 0.26 7.93 6.72
CA LEU A 243 1.01 8.61 7.77
C LEU A 243 1.94 7.69 8.57
N PRO A 244 1.53 6.49 9.04
CA PRO A 244 2.42 5.57 9.75
C PRO A 244 3.71 5.27 8.99
N SER A 245 3.63 5.01 7.70
CA SER A 245 4.78 4.64 6.88
C SER A 245 5.85 5.73 6.79
N VAL A 246 5.46 7.00 6.95
CA VAL A 246 6.37 8.16 6.80
C VAL A 246 6.69 8.83 8.12
N PHE A 247 5.87 8.67 9.16
CA PHE A 247 5.97 9.50 10.35
C PHE A 247 6.11 8.73 11.68
N VAL A 248 5.70 7.44 11.80
CA VAL A 248 5.81 6.69 13.07
C VAL A 248 7.23 6.73 13.63
N ALA A 249 8.24 6.43 12.84
CA ALA A 249 9.61 6.39 13.34
C ALA A 249 10.10 7.78 13.78
N ALA A 250 9.77 8.84 13.02
CA ALA A 250 10.10 10.21 13.41
C ALA A 250 9.37 10.63 14.69
N HIS A 251 8.09 10.31 14.82
CA HIS A 251 7.28 10.59 16.00
C HIS A 251 7.87 9.91 17.25
N VAL A 252 8.17 8.61 17.16
CA VAL A 252 8.71 7.82 18.28
C VAL A 252 10.11 8.30 18.68
N ILE A 253 11.01 8.47 17.71
CA ILE A 253 12.43 8.73 17.98
C ILE A 253 12.67 10.22 18.25
N VAL A 254 12.16 11.09 17.39
CA VAL A 254 12.43 12.53 17.44
C VAL A 254 11.37 13.26 18.28
N GLY A 255 10.09 12.88 18.12
CA GLY A 255 8.99 13.56 18.82
C GLY A 255 8.90 13.20 20.30
N LEU A 256 8.92 11.89 20.61
CA LEU A 256 8.76 11.37 21.97
C LEU A 256 10.09 11.04 22.67
N GLY A 257 11.21 11.00 21.93
CA GLY A 257 12.52 10.60 22.49
C GLY A 257 12.56 9.14 22.95
N LEU A 258 11.65 8.30 22.48
CA LEU A 258 11.58 6.88 22.84
C LEU A 258 12.58 6.06 21.99
N PRO A 259 13.05 4.91 22.51
CA PRO A 259 13.88 3.99 21.76
C PRO A 259 13.23 3.57 20.43
N GLY A 260 14.02 3.55 19.33
CA GLY A 260 13.53 3.29 17.97
C GLY A 260 12.84 1.93 17.77
N TYR A 261 13.12 0.94 18.66
CA TYR A 261 12.44 -0.35 18.60
C TYR A 261 10.92 -0.25 18.76
N TRP A 262 10.41 0.79 19.46
CA TRP A 262 8.97 1.01 19.58
C TRP A 262 8.31 1.32 18.23
N ALA A 263 9.02 1.98 17.32
CA ALA A 263 8.52 2.14 15.94
C ALA A 263 8.37 0.78 15.24
N GLY A 264 9.36 -0.11 15.41
CA GLY A 264 9.28 -1.49 14.90
C GLY A 264 8.14 -2.29 15.51
N VAL A 265 7.89 -2.13 16.82
CA VAL A 265 6.77 -2.76 17.52
C VAL A 265 5.43 -2.29 16.94
N VAL A 266 5.25 -0.99 16.70
CA VAL A 266 4.04 -0.43 16.07
C VAL A 266 3.79 -1.09 14.71
N PHE A 267 4.79 -1.15 13.82
CA PHE A 267 4.65 -1.80 12.52
C PHE A 267 4.36 -3.29 12.62
N THR A 268 5.00 -3.97 13.57
CA THR A 268 4.81 -5.41 13.77
C THR A 268 3.41 -5.71 14.29
N VAL A 269 2.91 -4.95 15.28
CA VAL A 269 1.57 -5.10 15.83
C VAL A 269 0.51 -4.88 14.75
N ASN A 270 0.66 -3.83 13.91
CA ASN A 270 -0.23 -3.59 12.79
C ASN A 270 -0.23 -4.77 11.81
N ALA A 271 0.93 -5.17 11.34
CA ALA A 271 1.04 -6.20 10.32
C ALA A 271 0.58 -7.59 10.82
N VAL A 272 0.90 -7.95 12.06
CA VAL A 272 0.41 -9.19 12.70
C VAL A 272 -1.11 -9.12 12.88
N GLY A 273 -1.64 -7.96 13.29
CA GLY A 273 -3.08 -7.72 13.39
C GLY A 273 -3.79 -7.95 12.06
N ILE A 274 -3.26 -7.40 10.96
CA ILE A 274 -3.81 -7.63 9.61
C ILE A 274 -3.79 -9.12 9.26
N VAL A 275 -2.64 -9.78 9.39
CA VAL A 275 -2.47 -11.20 9.03
C VAL A 275 -3.43 -12.11 9.82
N LEU A 276 -3.64 -11.83 11.10
CA LEU A 276 -4.49 -12.66 11.96
C LEU A 276 -5.98 -12.38 11.78
N PHE A 277 -6.36 -11.12 11.58
CA PHE A 277 -7.76 -10.71 11.69
C PHE A 277 -8.42 -10.33 10.36
N GLU A 278 -7.68 -9.98 9.30
CA GLU A 278 -8.28 -9.51 8.03
C GLU A 278 -9.28 -10.54 7.47
N VAL A 279 -8.88 -11.79 7.30
CA VAL A 279 -9.75 -12.82 6.73
C VAL A 279 -10.92 -13.18 7.66
N PRO A 280 -10.70 -13.49 8.97
CA PRO A 280 -11.80 -13.82 9.87
C PRO A 280 -12.83 -12.71 10.03
N VAL A 281 -12.40 -11.46 10.11
CA VAL A 281 -13.31 -10.30 10.24
C VAL A 281 -14.12 -10.13 8.97
N ASN A 282 -13.50 -10.20 7.79
CA ASN A 282 -14.21 -10.04 6.51
C ASN A 282 -15.23 -11.15 6.26
N ILE A 283 -14.95 -12.39 6.68
CA ILE A 283 -15.95 -13.47 6.62
C ILE A 283 -17.15 -13.17 7.53
N ARG A 284 -16.89 -12.70 8.77
CA ARG A 284 -17.97 -12.40 9.74
C ARG A 284 -18.78 -11.16 9.35
N THR A 285 -18.16 -10.21 8.68
CA THR A 285 -18.81 -8.96 8.26
C THR A 285 -19.41 -9.04 6.86
N ALA A 286 -19.29 -10.17 6.15
CA ALA A 286 -19.79 -10.33 4.79
C ALA A 286 -21.31 -10.12 4.66
N GLY A 287 -22.10 -10.35 5.73
CA GLY A 287 -23.53 -10.07 5.78
C GLY A 287 -23.89 -8.66 6.29
N VAL A 288 -22.89 -7.84 6.64
CA VAL A 288 -23.10 -6.47 7.11
C VAL A 288 -23.06 -5.53 5.91
N GLY A 289 -24.04 -4.65 5.78
CA GLY A 289 -24.10 -3.69 4.68
C GLY A 289 -22.86 -2.79 4.62
N HIS A 290 -22.42 -2.43 3.42
CA HIS A 290 -21.19 -1.65 3.18
C HIS A 290 -21.10 -0.38 4.02
N LEU A 291 -22.20 0.38 4.12
CA LEU A 291 -22.22 1.62 4.92
C LEU A 291 -21.92 1.38 6.40
N ALA A 292 -22.54 0.37 7.01
CA ALA A 292 -22.32 0.04 8.41
C ALA A 292 -20.87 -0.40 8.64
N THR A 293 -20.33 -1.22 7.74
CA THR A 293 -18.93 -1.68 7.78
C THR A 293 -17.95 -0.51 7.64
N LEU A 294 -18.21 0.42 6.71
CA LEU A 294 -17.40 1.63 6.54
C LEU A 294 -17.45 2.52 7.78
N LEU A 295 -18.65 2.78 8.34
CA LEU A 295 -18.79 3.61 9.55
C LEU A 295 -18.02 3.03 10.74
N ILE A 296 -18.11 1.71 10.96
CA ILE A 296 -17.34 1.02 12.02
C ILE A 296 -15.84 1.18 11.77
N GLY A 297 -15.38 0.93 10.54
CA GLY A 297 -13.96 1.04 10.18
C GLY A 297 -13.42 2.45 10.35
N TYR A 298 -14.17 3.48 9.89
CA TYR A 298 -13.77 4.89 10.06
C TYR A 298 -13.76 5.32 11.51
N ALA A 299 -14.74 4.90 12.32
CA ALA A 299 -14.79 5.21 13.74
C ALA A 299 -13.60 4.61 14.51
N LEU A 300 -13.29 3.33 14.25
CA LEU A 300 -12.13 2.65 14.86
C LEU A 300 -10.82 3.29 14.43
N ALA A 301 -10.63 3.56 13.13
CA ALA A 301 -9.43 4.20 12.61
C ALA A 301 -9.26 5.61 13.17
N GLY A 302 -10.31 6.44 13.13
CA GLY A 302 -10.28 7.80 13.67
C GLY A 302 -9.93 7.83 15.16
N ALA A 303 -10.59 6.98 15.97
CA ALA A 303 -10.29 6.85 17.40
C ALA A 303 -8.83 6.38 17.63
N GLY A 304 -8.35 5.41 16.83
CA GLY A 304 -6.98 4.92 16.92
C GLY A 304 -5.93 6.00 16.61
N PHE A 305 -6.14 6.80 15.56
CA PHE A 305 -5.23 7.92 15.24
C PHE A 305 -5.31 9.05 16.26
N LEU A 306 -6.48 9.34 16.83
CA LEU A 306 -6.60 10.31 17.94
C LEU A 306 -5.89 9.80 19.20
N LEU A 307 -5.98 8.50 19.49
CA LEU A 307 -5.25 7.91 20.61
C LEU A 307 -3.73 7.92 20.37
N MET A 308 -3.29 7.73 19.11
CA MET A 308 -1.88 7.87 18.73
C MET A 308 -1.34 9.28 18.98
N ALA A 309 -2.19 10.30 18.83
CA ALA A 309 -1.83 11.69 19.12
C ALA A 309 -1.60 11.97 20.61
N LEU A 310 -2.19 11.17 21.48
CA LEU A 310 -2.14 11.30 22.94
C LEU A 310 -1.16 10.31 23.59
N ALA A 311 -0.57 9.42 22.81
CA ALA A 311 0.31 8.37 23.28
C ALA A 311 1.73 8.94 23.53
N ASP A 312 2.20 8.86 24.76
CA ASP A 312 3.53 9.29 25.19
C ASP A 312 4.44 8.11 25.55
N THR A 313 3.87 6.92 25.70
CA THR A 313 4.58 5.70 26.11
C THR A 313 4.43 4.56 25.10
N GLY A 314 5.38 3.62 25.10
CA GLY A 314 5.35 2.46 24.22
C GLY A 314 4.05 1.63 24.29
N PRO A 315 3.55 1.26 25.49
CA PRO A 315 2.27 0.55 25.62
C PRO A 315 1.06 1.32 25.05
N GLU A 316 1.03 2.65 25.20
CA GLU A 316 -0.03 3.49 24.63
C GLU A 316 0.04 3.51 23.10
N LEU A 317 1.25 3.56 22.51
CA LEU A 317 1.43 3.42 21.07
C LEU A 317 0.91 2.08 20.56
N VAL A 318 1.14 0.98 21.32
CA VAL A 318 0.60 -0.34 20.96
C VAL A 318 -0.92 -0.36 21.01
N LEU A 319 -1.54 0.21 22.05
CA LEU A 319 -2.99 0.28 22.18
C LEU A 319 -3.64 1.08 21.04
N ALA A 320 -3.07 2.24 20.72
CA ALA A 320 -3.48 3.07 19.59
C ALA A 320 -3.36 2.29 18.27
N THR A 321 -2.25 1.55 18.09
CA THR A 321 -1.99 0.73 16.92
C THR A 321 -3.03 -0.40 16.77
N LEU A 322 -3.34 -1.11 17.82
CA LEU A 322 -4.38 -2.15 17.79
C LEU A 322 -5.73 -1.58 17.34
N LEU A 323 -6.08 -0.39 17.80
CA LEU A 323 -7.35 0.25 17.49
C LEU A 323 -7.43 0.69 16.02
N TRP A 324 -6.41 1.41 15.49
CA TRP A 324 -6.44 1.81 14.09
C TRP A 324 -6.24 0.62 13.14
N THR A 325 -5.50 -0.43 13.56
CA THR A 325 -5.40 -1.70 12.80
C THR A 325 -6.76 -2.40 12.69
N ALA A 326 -7.54 -2.42 13.77
CA ALA A 326 -8.90 -2.95 13.71
C ALA A 326 -9.77 -2.17 12.69
N GLY A 327 -9.62 -0.84 12.65
CA GLY A 327 -10.24 0.01 11.62
C GLY A 327 -9.80 -0.35 10.21
N GLU A 328 -8.50 -0.58 10.01
CA GLU A 328 -7.89 -0.94 8.72
C GLU A 328 -8.46 -2.24 8.16
N VAL A 329 -8.47 -3.28 8.98
CA VAL A 329 -8.97 -4.61 8.63
C VAL A 329 -10.43 -4.57 8.17
N VAL A 330 -11.22 -3.67 8.73
CA VAL A 330 -12.65 -3.52 8.41
C VAL A 330 -12.85 -2.62 7.19
N VAL A 331 -12.15 -1.47 7.11
CA VAL A 331 -12.48 -0.41 6.15
C VAL A 331 -11.99 -0.72 4.74
N PHE A 332 -10.74 -1.19 4.57
CA PHE A 332 -10.18 -1.30 3.22
C PHE A 332 -10.84 -2.36 2.35
N PRO A 333 -11.12 -3.59 2.84
CA PRO A 333 -11.86 -4.57 2.04
C PRO A 333 -13.26 -4.08 1.67
N ALA A 334 -13.98 -3.43 2.60
CA ALA A 334 -15.31 -2.89 2.37
C ALA A 334 -15.29 -1.73 1.37
N LEU A 335 -14.28 -0.86 1.44
CA LEU A 335 -14.12 0.27 0.54
C LEU A 335 -13.76 -0.19 -0.88
N LEU A 336 -12.87 -1.16 -1.02
CA LEU A 336 -12.51 -1.77 -2.30
C LEU A 336 -13.70 -2.47 -2.95
N ASP A 337 -14.46 -3.26 -2.17
CA ASP A 337 -15.67 -3.92 -2.67
C ASP A 337 -16.73 -2.91 -3.07
N TYR A 338 -16.97 -1.88 -2.27
CA TYR A 338 -17.91 -0.80 -2.60
C TYR A 338 -17.52 -0.08 -3.89
N VAL A 339 -16.26 0.36 -4.01
CA VAL A 339 -15.77 1.08 -5.20
C VAL A 339 -15.81 0.20 -6.45
N SER A 340 -15.54 -1.11 -6.33
CA SER A 340 -15.59 -2.04 -7.46
C SER A 340 -17.00 -2.22 -8.04
N ARG A 341 -18.04 -1.95 -7.25
CA ARG A 341 -19.46 -2.04 -7.65
C ARG A 341 -20.01 -0.71 -8.18
N LEU A 342 -19.27 0.40 -8.02
CA LEU A 342 -19.73 1.68 -8.54
C LEU A 342 -19.63 1.70 -10.06
N PRO A 343 -20.70 2.11 -10.75
CA PRO A 343 -20.62 2.36 -12.17
C PRO A 343 -19.68 3.54 -12.43
N GLY A 344 -18.50 3.24 -12.92
CA GLY A 344 -17.45 4.22 -13.24
C GLY A 344 -17.32 4.46 -14.72
N PRO A 345 -16.40 5.36 -15.15
CA PRO A 345 -16.15 5.65 -16.56
C PRO A 345 -15.66 4.43 -17.36
N ALA A 346 -15.10 3.45 -16.71
CA ALA A 346 -14.84 2.06 -17.12
C ALA A 346 -14.35 1.32 -15.86
N PRO A 347 -14.67 0.04 -15.64
CA PRO A 347 -14.27 -0.70 -14.43
C PRO A 347 -12.77 -0.60 -14.13
N ASP A 348 -11.94 -0.74 -15.17
CA ASP A 348 -10.47 -0.67 -15.04
C ASP A 348 -10.00 0.75 -14.65
N ARG A 349 -10.63 1.80 -15.17
CA ARG A 349 -10.33 3.19 -14.82
C ARG A 349 -10.80 3.56 -13.43
N THR A 350 -11.90 3.00 -12.96
CA THR A 350 -12.47 3.27 -11.63
C THR A 350 -11.49 2.83 -10.54
N MET A 351 -10.95 1.62 -10.65
CA MET A 351 -9.96 1.10 -9.71
C MET A 351 -8.62 1.86 -9.82
N GLY A 352 -8.19 2.20 -11.03
CA GLY A 352 -6.98 3.01 -11.24
C GLY A 352 -7.09 4.42 -10.63
N LEU A 353 -8.23 5.08 -10.80
CA LEU A 353 -8.50 6.38 -10.16
C LEU A 353 -8.55 6.24 -8.62
N PHE A 354 -9.16 5.18 -8.11
CA PHE A 354 -9.16 4.93 -6.68
C PHE A 354 -7.74 4.72 -6.13
N SER A 355 -6.91 3.93 -6.80
CA SER A 355 -5.50 3.72 -6.45
C SER A 355 -4.67 5.01 -6.52
N SER A 356 -5.03 5.95 -7.41
CA SER A 356 -4.35 7.25 -7.44
C SER A 356 -4.53 8.06 -6.16
N GLY A 357 -5.62 7.82 -5.40
CA GLY A 357 -5.83 8.41 -4.07
C GLY A 357 -4.78 7.93 -3.06
N VAL A 358 -4.35 6.68 -3.13
CA VAL A 358 -3.26 6.14 -2.30
C VAL A 358 -1.95 6.86 -2.61
N ASN A 359 -1.61 7.02 -3.91
CA ASN A 359 -0.40 7.73 -4.32
C ASN A 359 -0.44 9.21 -3.92
N LEU A 360 -1.60 9.86 -4.04
CA LEU A 360 -1.80 11.23 -3.57
C LEU A 360 -1.60 11.33 -2.06
N ALA A 361 -2.07 10.36 -1.29
CA ALA A 361 -1.86 10.29 0.14
C ALA A 361 -0.37 10.14 0.51
N PHE A 362 0.38 9.29 -0.19
CA PHE A 362 1.83 9.15 0.00
C PHE A 362 2.61 10.41 -0.40
N ILE A 363 2.12 11.21 -1.34
CA ILE A 363 2.70 12.52 -1.69
C ILE A 363 2.40 13.56 -0.61
N ALA A 364 1.16 13.58 -0.09
CA ALA A 364 0.70 14.62 0.84
C ALA A 364 1.11 14.34 2.31
N ALA A 365 1.15 13.06 2.73
CA ALA A 365 1.38 12.68 4.11
C ALA A 365 2.71 13.21 4.71
N PRO A 366 3.88 13.16 4.03
CA PRO A 366 5.13 13.68 4.57
C PRO A 366 5.06 15.18 4.84
N GLN A 367 4.49 15.95 3.91
CA GLN A 367 4.36 17.40 4.03
C GLN A 367 3.42 17.74 5.19
N LEU A 368 2.26 17.11 5.25
CA LEU A 368 1.29 17.33 6.32
C LEU A 368 1.90 16.97 7.68
N ALA A 369 2.55 15.80 7.77
CA ALA A 369 3.15 15.35 9.00
C ALA A 369 4.19 16.31 9.54
N LEU A 370 5.13 16.74 8.71
CA LEU A 370 6.27 17.54 9.15
C LEU A 370 5.92 19.02 9.33
N HIS A 371 4.97 19.57 8.56
CA HIS A 371 4.50 20.95 8.78
C HIS A 371 3.63 21.09 10.03
N LEU A 372 2.88 20.05 10.40
CA LEU A 372 2.07 20.07 11.62
C LEU A 372 2.90 19.70 12.87
N SER A 373 4.07 19.08 12.71
CA SER A 373 4.96 18.74 13.82
C SER A 373 5.62 20.01 14.33
N ALA A 374 5.19 20.49 15.50
CA ALA A 374 5.80 21.61 16.18
C ALA A 374 6.49 21.14 17.48
N PRO A 375 7.55 21.82 17.95
CA PRO A 375 8.10 21.59 19.27
C PRO A 375 7.02 21.66 20.34
N GLY A 376 6.93 20.61 21.18
CA GLY A 376 5.90 20.49 22.22
C GLY A 376 4.56 19.89 21.77
N HIS A 377 4.35 19.63 20.48
CA HIS A 377 3.12 19.03 19.95
C HIS A 377 3.41 17.93 18.93
N PRO A 378 4.19 16.89 19.29
CA PRO A 378 4.57 15.84 18.34
C PRO A 378 3.38 15.00 17.84
N GLY A 379 2.25 14.99 18.58
CA GLY A 379 1.03 14.29 18.22
C GLY A 379 0.13 15.03 17.21
N ALA A 380 0.40 16.30 16.87
CA ALA A 380 -0.49 17.10 16.01
C ALA A 380 -0.81 16.47 14.64
N PRO A 381 0.13 15.84 13.90
CA PRO A 381 -0.19 15.14 12.65
C PRO A 381 -1.20 14.02 12.84
N TRP A 382 -1.09 13.25 13.91
CA TRP A 382 -2.01 12.15 14.25
C TRP A 382 -3.39 12.68 14.61
N ALA A 383 -3.45 13.79 15.41
CA ALA A 383 -4.69 14.45 15.75
C ALA A 383 -5.43 14.96 14.51
N ALA A 384 -4.70 15.58 13.58
CA ALA A 384 -5.27 16.08 12.33
C ALA A 384 -5.80 14.95 11.46
N ALA A 385 -5.05 13.84 11.32
CA ALA A 385 -5.47 12.67 10.58
C ALA A 385 -6.71 12.02 11.21
N GLY A 386 -6.69 11.80 12.53
CA GLY A 386 -7.83 11.25 13.28
C GLY A 386 -9.08 12.11 13.17
N ALA A 387 -8.95 13.44 13.32
CA ALA A 387 -10.05 14.38 13.17
C ALA A 387 -10.63 14.37 11.74
N ALA A 388 -9.78 14.32 10.71
CA ALA A 388 -10.22 14.23 9.31
C ALA A 388 -10.99 12.92 9.04
N VAL A 389 -10.53 11.78 9.58
CA VAL A 389 -11.21 10.48 9.47
C VAL A 389 -12.54 10.51 10.22
N CYS A 390 -12.60 11.08 11.42
CA CYS A 390 -13.84 11.25 12.17
C CYS A 390 -14.83 12.17 11.44
N ALA A 391 -14.37 13.26 10.84
CA ALA A 391 -15.20 14.15 10.03
C ALA A 391 -15.77 13.41 8.81
N ALA A 392 -14.95 12.61 8.10
CA ALA A 392 -15.43 11.77 7.01
C ALA A 392 -16.46 10.73 7.49
N CYS A 393 -16.27 10.14 8.67
CA CYS A 393 -17.26 9.25 9.30
C CYS A 393 -18.60 9.94 9.52
N LEU A 394 -18.60 11.16 10.06
CA LEU A 394 -19.81 11.96 10.26
C LEU A 394 -20.48 12.34 8.95
N LEU A 395 -19.70 12.67 7.91
CA LEU A 395 -20.23 12.94 6.56
C LEU A 395 -20.87 11.69 5.94
N LEU A 396 -20.24 10.51 6.12
CA LEU A 396 -20.84 9.23 5.72
C LEU A 396 -22.14 8.95 6.45
N LEU A 397 -22.20 9.24 7.75
CA LEU A 397 -23.42 9.09 8.55
C LEU A 397 -24.52 10.05 8.09
N ALA A 398 -24.19 11.30 7.80
CA ALA A 398 -25.13 12.28 7.26
C ALA A 398 -25.60 11.89 5.84
N ALA A 399 -24.74 11.35 5.00
CA ALA A 399 -25.07 10.88 3.66
C ALA A 399 -26.01 9.65 3.68
N ARG A 400 -26.14 8.93 4.80
CA ARG A 400 -27.09 7.82 4.99
C ARG A 400 -28.54 8.19 4.71
N THR A 401 -28.90 9.44 4.95
CA THR A 401 -30.26 9.94 4.76
C THR A 401 -30.56 10.35 3.31
N HIS A 402 -29.54 10.37 2.42
CA HIS A 402 -29.71 10.81 1.05
C HIS A 402 -30.02 9.63 0.11
N PRO A 403 -31.17 9.60 -0.57
CA PRO A 403 -31.64 8.44 -1.36
C PRO A 403 -30.74 8.08 -2.55
N TYR A 404 -29.83 8.96 -2.97
CA TYR A 404 -28.95 8.76 -4.13
C TYR A 404 -27.57 8.18 -3.81
N THR A 405 -27.19 8.01 -2.55
CA THR A 405 -25.81 7.63 -2.16
C THR A 405 -25.64 6.14 -1.93
N TRP A 406 -26.66 5.44 -1.47
CA TRP A 406 -26.56 4.03 -1.08
C TRP A 406 -27.72 3.24 -1.65
N HIS A 407 -27.47 2.32 -2.59
CA HIS A 407 -28.50 1.37 -3.01
C HIS A 407 -28.87 0.46 -1.82
N LYS A 408 -30.19 0.30 -1.56
CA LYS A 408 -30.67 -0.89 -0.88
C LYS A 408 -30.25 -2.08 -1.74
N GLU A 409 -29.40 -2.95 -1.22
CA GLU A 409 -29.13 -4.25 -1.80
C GLU A 409 -30.47 -4.99 -1.82
N GLU A 410 -31.02 -5.24 -3.03
CA GLU A 410 -32.06 -6.26 -3.14
C GLU A 410 -31.43 -7.58 -2.71
N PRO A 411 -32.01 -8.30 -1.73
CA PRO A 411 -31.53 -9.63 -1.41
C PRO A 411 -31.57 -10.46 -2.68
N CYS A 412 -30.44 -11.10 -3.05
CA CYS A 412 -30.43 -12.14 -4.05
C CYS A 412 -31.47 -13.18 -3.63
N THR A 413 -32.66 -13.08 -4.18
CA THR A 413 -33.63 -14.16 -4.16
C THR A 413 -32.97 -15.28 -4.96
N SER A 414 -32.43 -16.28 -4.24
CA SER A 414 -32.04 -17.55 -4.81
C SER A 414 -33.23 -18.08 -5.62
N ALA A 415 -33.08 -18.02 -6.94
CA ALA A 415 -33.95 -18.80 -7.82
C ALA A 415 -33.73 -20.27 -7.46
N THR A 416 -34.75 -20.86 -6.89
CA THR A 416 -34.93 -22.30 -6.66
C THR A 416 -34.80 -23.08 -7.97
#